data_53117525f74d1096e8ab6bc5ab4e9396
#
_entry.id   53117525f74d1096e8ab6bc5ab4e9396
#
_cell.length_a   1.000
_cell.length_b   1.000
_cell.length_c   1.000
_cell.angle_alpha   90.00
_cell.angle_beta   90.00
_cell.angle_gamma   90.00
#
_symmetry.space_group_name_H-M   'P 1'
#
loop_
_entity.id
_entity.type
_entity.pdbx_description
1 polymer ?
#
loop_
_entity_poly.entity_id
_entity_poly.type
_entity_poly.pdbx_seq_one_letter_code
_entity_poly.pdbx_strand_id
1 'polypeptide(L)'
;MKTKVLTRVTMMVALMIVSGVLTIPLPGLPVPIVLQNMMMMLAGGLLGKKFGTLAVSVCLLMVAVGFPVLSGGRGGIAIFASASGGFLVGYVLAPLVIGYLLEKNWENLTFAKAVLIFIVGGTLLIDFCGSFSMAYYMGNSWLNGLKMTLAFVPLD
;
A
#
# COMPACT_ATOMS: atom_id res chain seq x y z
N MET A 1 -12.41 6.26 -21.09
CA MET A 1 -12.62 5.19 -20.08
C MET A 1 -14.11 4.90 -19.99
N LYS A 2 -14.55 3.62 -20.02
CA LYS A 2 -15.98 3.31 -19.93
C LYS A 2 -16.49 3.71 -18.54
N THR A 3 -17.70 4.28 -18.44
CA THR A 3 -18.28 4.77 -17.17
C THR A 3 -18.19 3.75 -16.02
N LYS A 4 -18.40 2.46 -16.32
CA LYS A 4 -18.29 1.37 -15.31
C LYS A 4 -16.88 1.27 -14.68
N VAL A 5 -15.83 1.50 -15.46
CA VAL A 5 -14.45 1.46 -14.96
C VAL A 5 -14.16 2.68 -14.09
N LEU A 6 -14.61 3.85 -14.54
CA LEU A 6 -14.47 5.09 -13.75
C LEU A 6 -15.13 4.93 -12.37
N THR A 7 -16.39 4.43 -12.34
CA THR A 7 -17.11 4.19 -11.08
C THR A 7 -16.33 3.26 -10.15
N ARG A 8 -15.80 2.13 -10.67
CA ARG A 8 -15.03 1.19 -9.85
C ARG A 8 -13.74 1.80 -9.28
N VAL A 9 -13.03 2.56 -10.09
CA VAL A 9 -11.80 3.27 -9.65
C VAL A 9 -12.14 4.29 -8.57
N THR A 10 -13.19 5.11 -8.77
CA THR A 10 -13.62 6.11 -7.79
C THR A 10 -14.08 5.48 -6.48
N MET A 11 -14.84 4.39 -6.54
CA MET A 11 -15.26 3.65 -5.33
C MET A 11 -14.06 3.11 -4.57
N MET A 12 -13.05 2.59 -5.27
CA MET A 12 -11.84 2.07 -4.64
C MET A 12 -11.04 3.18 -3.97
N VAL A 13 -10.90 4.34 -4.63
CA VAL A 13 -10.26 5.52 -4.02
C VAL A 13 -11.00 5.96 -2.76
N ALA A 14 -12.33 6.01 -2.79
CA ALA A 14 -13.14 6.35 -1.63
C ALA A 14 -12.93 5.35 -0.48
N LEU A 15 -12.87 4.04 -0.76
CA LEU A 15 -12.59 3.01 0.24
C LEU A 15 -11.19 3.17 0.84
N MET A 16 -10.17 3.50 0.03
CA MET A 16 -8.82 3.78 0.51
C MET A 16 -8.80 4.98 1.47
N ILE A 17 -9.53 6.04 1.16
CA ILE A 17 -9.62 7.24 2.00
C ILE A 17 -10.30 6.90 3.32
N VAL A 18 -11.45 6.23 3.29
CA VAL A 18 -12.19 5.83 4.50
C VAL A 18 -11.35 4.90 5.36
N SER A 19 -10.66 3.93 4.75
CA SER A 19 -9.78 3.01 5.49
C SER A 19 -8.57 3.69 6.12
N GLY A 20 -8.10 4.80 5.55
CA GLY A 20 -7.03 5.61 6.13
C GLY A 20 -7.42 6.30 7.45
N VAL A 21 -8.71 6.60 7.62
CA VAL A 21 -9.24 7.14 8.89
C VAL A 21 -9.31 6.06 9.98
N LEU A 22 -9.55 4.80 9.57
CA LEU A 22 -9.61 3.64 10.48
C LEU A 22 -8.19 3.16 10.81
N THR A 23 -7.53 3.88 11.69
CA THR A 23 -6.16 3.59 12.10
C THR A 23 -6.17 3.10 13.54
N ILE A 24 -5.60 1.92 13.79
CA ILE A 24 -5.47 1.37 15.14
C ILE A 24 -4.03 1.63 15.63
N PRO A 25 -3.84 2.61 16.54
CA PRO A 25 -2.53 2.85 17.12
C PRO A 25 -2.14 1.68 18.03
N LEU A 26 -0.98 1.10 17.81
CA LEU A 26 -0.43 0.06 18.68
C LEU A 26 0.56 0.69 19.65
N PRO A 27 0.35 0.50 20.98
CA PRO A 27 1.30 0.96 21.98
C PRO A 27 2.67 0.28 21.75
N GLY A 28 3.71 1.11 21.61
CA GLY A 28 5.08 0.62 21.47
C GLY A 28 5.58 0.41 20.03
N LEU A 29 4.75 0.60 19.02
CA LEU A 29 5.17 0.58 17.63
C LEU A 29 5.06 1.99 17.01
N PRO A 30 6.07 2.45 16.25
CA PRO A 30 6.08 3.77 15.65
C PRO A 30 5.10 3.94 14.47
N VAL A 31 4.57 2.83 13.96
CA VAL A 31 3.64 2.79 12.81
C VAL A 31 2.38 2.05 13.25
N PRO A 32 1.19 2.63 13.07
CA PRO A 32 -0.07 1.97 13.41
C PRO A 32 -0.43 0.90 12.37
N ILE A 33 -1.24 -0.09 12.77
CA ILE A 33 -1.88 -0.99 11.81
C ILE A 33 -2.82 -0.18 10.93
N VAL A 34 -2.67 -0.31 9.64
CA VAL A 34 -3.39 0.51 8.68
C VAL A 34 -4.20 -0.39 7.75
N LEU A 35 -5.51 -0.39 7.95
CA LEU A 35 -6.44 -1.04 7.02
C LEU A 35 -6.27 -0.54 5.57
N GLN A 36 -5.68 0.63 5.42
CA GLN A 36 -5.37 1.25 4.13
C GLN A 36 -4.37 0.43 3.29
N ASN A 37 -3.37 -0.23 3.92
CA ASN A 37 -2.43 -1.11 3.23
C ASN A 37 -3.19 -2.23 2.50
N MET A 38 -4.10 -2.88 3.21
CA MET A 38 -4.94 -3.94 2.63
C MET A 38 -5.78 -3.42 1.46
N MET A 39 -6.34 -2.19 1.56
CA MET A 39 -7.12 -1.60 0.48
C MET A 39 -6.27 -1.26 -0.75
N MET A 40 -5.01 -0.79 -0.56
CA MET A 40 -4.07 -0.56 -1.65
C MET A 40 -3.74 -1.86 -2.41
N MET A 41 -3.49 -2.94 -1.66
CA MET A 41 -3.24 -4.26 -2.25
C MET A 41 -4.47 -4.81 -2.95
N LEU A 42 -5.65 -4.67 -2.34
CA LEU A 42 -6.93 -5.13 -2.88
C LEU A 42 -7.29 -4.41 -4.19
N ALA A 43 -6.87 -3.17 -4.36
CA ALA A 43 -7.02 -2.45 -5.63
C ALA A 43 -6.36 -3.19 -6.80
N GLY A 44 -5.16 -3.74 -6.59
CA GLY A 44 -4.49 -4.57 -7.59
C GLY A 44 -5.24 -5.86 -7.89
N GLY A 45 -5.80 -6.50 -6.84
CA GLY A 45 -6.55 -7.75 -6.97
C GLY A 45 -7.89 -7.59 -7.68
N LEU A 46 -8.64 -6.53 -7.37
CA LEU A 46 -10.00 -6.31 -7.89
C LEU A 46 -10.04 -5.56 -9.23
N LEU A 47 -9.16 -4.59 -9.42
CA LEU A 47 -9.15 -3.72 -10.60
C LEU A 47 -8.09 -4.12 -11.63
N GLY A 48 -7.20 -5.05 -11.26
CA GLY A 48 -6.08 -5.46 -12.08
C GLY A 48 -4.94 -4.43 -12.09
N LYS A 49 -3.84 -4.78 -12.75
CA LYS A 49 -2.60 -3.98 -12.74
C LYS A 49 -2.77 -2.52 -13.19
N LYS A 50 -3.58 -2.27 -14.26
CA LYS A 50 -3.74 -0.91 -14.80
C LYS A 50 -4.61 -0.02 -13.90
N PHE A 51 -5.82 -0.48 -13.60
CA PHE A 51 -6.80 0.35 -12.90
C PHE A 51 -6.59 0.35 -11.38
N GLY A 52 -6.00 -0.72 -10.83
CA GLY A 52 -5.58 -0.76 -9.42
C GLY A 52 -4.46 0.24 -9.16
N THR A 53 -3.41 0.22 -9.99
CA THR A 53 -2.33 1.21 -9.88
C THR A 53 -2.82 2.64 -10.13
N LEU A 54 -3.75 2.83 -11.09
CA LEU A 54 -4.36 4.14 -11.31
C LEU A 54 -5.10 4.65 -10.06
N ALA A 55 -5.92 3.79 -9.43
CA ALA A 55 -6.65 4.16 -8.22
C ALA A 55 -5.71 4.59 -7.08
N VAL A 56 -4.65 3.82 -6.84
CA VAL A 56 -3.65 4.16 -5.83
C VAL A 56 -2.90 5.45 -6.19
N SER A 57 -2.51 5.61 -7.45
CA SER A 57 -1.83 6.83 -7.91
C SER A 57 -2.70 8.08 -7.72
N VAL A 58 -3.99 7.99 -8.01
CA VAL A 58 -4.94 9.09 -7.75
C VAL A 58 -5.01 9.40 -6.26
N CYS A 59 -5.10 8.39 -5.40
CA CYS A 59 -5.09 8.58 -3.95
C CYS A 59 -3.80 9.28 -3.48
N LEU A 60 -2.64 8.85 -3.98
CA LEU A 60 -1.35 9.48 -3.62
C LEU A 60 -1.18 10.88 -4.20
N LEU A 61 -1.77 11.19 -5.36
CA LEU A 61 -1.82 12.56 -5.87
C LEU A 61 -2.63 13.46 -4.95
N MET A 62 -3.76 12.99 -4.42
CA MET A 62 -4.51 13.74 -3.41
C MET A 62 -3.66 14.00 -2.16
N VAL A 63 -2.90 13.00 -1.70
CA VAL A 63 -1.93 13.17 -0.60
C VAL A 63 -0.92 14.27 -0.94
N ALA A 64 -0.34 14.25 -2.14
CA ALA A 64 0.67 15.23 -2.56
C ALA A 64 0.13 16.66 -2.59
N VAL A 65 -1.13 16.83 -3.00
CA VAL A 65 -1.83 18.14 -3.00
C VAL A 65 -2.12 18.63 -1.58
N GLY A 66 -2.06 17.76 -0.56
CA GLY A 66 -2.23 18.13 0.84
C GLY A 66 -3.51 17.60 1.49
N PHE A 67 -4.30 16.78 0.79
CA PHE A 67 -5.45 16.15 1.42
C PHE A 67 -5.03 15.16 2.50
N PRO A 68 -5.65 15.16 3.70
CA PRO A 68 -5.31 14.29 4.82
C PRO A 68 -5.94 12.90 4.64
N VAL A 69 -5.58 12.21 3.57
CA VAL A 69 -6.17 10.92 3.16
C VAL A 69 -5.32 9.71 3.55
N LEU A 70 -4.12 9.93 4.08
CA LEU A 70 -3.30 8.86 4.66
C LEU A 70 -3.69 8.57 6.10
N SER A 71 -3.27 7.41 6.57
CA SER A 71 -3.52 6.96 7.93
C SER A 71 -3.09 7.99 8.98
N GLY A 72 -3.99 8.25 9.94
CA GLY A 72 -3.81 9.28 10.95
C GLY A 72 -4.04 10.69 10.44
N GLY A 73 -4.75 10.88 9.32
CA GLY A 73 -5.07 12.21 8.77
C GLY A 73 -3.86 12.95 8.20
N ARG A 74 -2.82 12.21 7.79
CA ARG A 74 -1.62 12.79 7.22
C ARG A 74 -1.78 13.07 5.73
N GLY A 75 -1.21 14.18 5.27
CA GLY A 75 -1.18 14.61 3.88
C GLY A 75 -0.04 15.60 3.64
N GLY A 76 0.18 15.93 2.38
CA GLY A 76 1.21 16.88 1.96
C GLY A 76 2.44 16.22 1.36
N ILE A 77 3.11 16.96 0.49
CA ILE A 77 4.28 16.49 -0.27
C ILE A 77 5.47 16.11 0.64
N ALA A 78 5.54 16.68 1.85
CA ALA A 78 6.60 16.40 2.82
C ALA A 78 6.63 14.92 3.25
N ILE A 79 5.51 14.19 3.16
CA ILE A 79 5.43 12.78 3.52
C ILE A 79 6.27 11.92 2.56
N PHE A 80 6.34 12.30 1.29
CA PHE A 80 7.16 11.60 0.29
C PHE A 80 8.66 11.73 0.59
N ALA A 81 9.05 12.81 1.25
CA ALA A 81 10.42 13.06 1.69
C ALA A 81 10.64 12.73 3.18
N SER A 82 9.87 11.80 3.73
CA SER A 82 9.98 11.34 5.13
C SER A 82 10.29 9.84 5.21
N ALA A 83 10.45 9.33 6.41
CA ALA A 83 10.61 7.89 6.66
C ALA A 83 9.47 7.04 6.08
N SER A 84 8.29 7.62 5.87
CA SER A 84 7.14 6.96 5.25
C SER A 84 7.19 6.94 3.71
N GLY A 85 8.09 7.69 3.07
CA GLY A 85 8.16 7.83 1.62
C GLY A 85 8.35 6.50 0.87
N GLY A 86 9.16 5.60 1.42
CA GLY A 86 9.37 4.26 0.84
C GLY A 86 8.09 3.42 0.80
N PHE A 87 7.26 3.51 1.84
CA PHE A 87 5.96 2.83 1.85
C PHE A 87 5.03 3.35 0.74
N LEU A 88 5.04 4.65 0.44
CA LEU A 88 4.24 5.24 -0.64
C LEU A 88 4.67 4.73 -2.02
N VAL A 89 5.97 4.51 -2.23
CA VAL A 89 6.47 3.84 -3.44
C VAL A 89 5.96 2.40 -3.51
N GLY A 90 6.04 1.68 -2.39
CA GLY A 90 5.50 0.33 -2.26
C GLY A 90 4.00 0.26 -2.59
N TYR A 91 3.21 1.26 -2.18
CA TYR A 91 1.77 1.33 -2.47
C TYR A 91 1.46 1.43 -3.96
N VAL A 92 2.30 2.07 -4.76
CA VAL A 92 2.13 2.11 -6.22
C VAL A 92 2.53 0.80 -6.86
N LEU A 93 3.63 0.20 -6.38
CA LEU A 93 4.17 -1.03 -6.94
C LEU A 93 3.33 -2.27 -6.60
N ALA A 94 2.78 -2.33 -5.38
CA ALA A 94 2.00 -3.48 -4.92
C ALA A 94 0.80 -3.81 -5.83
N PRO A 95 -0.12 -2.89 -6.17
CA PRO A 95 -1.24 -3.21 -7.05
C PRO A 95 -0.80 -3.57 -8.46
N LEU A 96 0.32 -3.03 -8.93
CA LEU A 96 0.88 -3.38 -10.24
C LEU A 96 1.38 -4.82 -10.25
N VAL A 97 2.14 -5.22 -9.24
CA VAL A 97 2.71 -6.57 -9.12
C VAL A 97 1.61 -7.60 -8.84
N ILE A 98 0.73 -7.32 -7.87
CA ILE A 98 -0.40 -8.19 -7.54
C ILE A 98 -1.30 -8.39 -8.75
N GLY A 99 -1.72 -7.30 -9.40
CA GLY A 99 -2.56 -7.36 -10.59
C GLY A 99 -1.91 -8.13 -11.74
N TYR A 100 -0.61 -7.92 -11.98
CA TYR A 100 0.14 -8.65 -13.00
C TYR A 100 0.22 -10.15 -12.69
N LEU A 101 0.54 -10.52 -11.45
CA LEU A 101 0.65 -11.93 -11.06
C LEU A 101 -0.70 -12.65 -11.08
N LEU A 102 -1.77 -11.98 -10.68
CA LEU A 102 -3.12 -12.54 -10.74
C LEU A 102 -3.59 -12.73 -12.19
N GLU A 103 -3.39 -11.73 -13.06
CA GLU A 103 -3.72 -11.83 -14.48
C GLU A 103 -2.96 -12.97 -15.16
N LYS A 104 -1.66 -13.14 -14.86
CA LYS A 104 -0.81 -14.19 -15.44
C LYS A 104 -1.21 -15.59 -15.01
N ASN A 105 -1.69 -15.76 -13.76
CA ASN A 105 -2.02 -17.07 -13.20
C ASN A 105 -3.53 -17.33 -13.14
N TRP A 106 -4.34 -16.54 -13.84
CA TRP A 106 -5.80 -16.56 -13.74
C TRP A 106 -6.41 -17.96 -13.94
N GLU A 107 -5.93 -18.72 -14.93
CA GLU A 107 -6.45 -20.05 -15.27
C GLU A 107 -6.16 -21.11 -14.19
N ASN A 108 -5.08 -20.94 -13.43
CA ASN A 108 -4.62 -21.87 -12.39
C ASN A 108 -4.63 -21.25 -10.99
N LEU A 109 -5.49 -20.23 -10.79
CA LEU A 109 -5.56 -19.50 -9.53
C LEU A 109 -6.24 -20.34 -8.45
N THR A 110 -5.45 -20.77 -7.47
CA THR A 110 -5.93 -21.41 -6.23
C THR A 110 -5.93 -20.38 -5.12
N PHE A 111 -6.80 -20.55 -4.12
CA PHE A 111 -6.84 -19.66 -2.96
C PHE A 111 -5.46 -19.46 -2.32
N ALA A 112 -4.72 -20.55 -2.11
CA ALA A 112 -3.35 -20.49 -1.57
C ALA A 112 -2.39 -19.66 -2.44
N LYS A 113 -2.49 -19.77 -3.77
CA LYS A 113 -1.69 -18.95 -4.70
C LYS A 113 -2.07 -17.48 -4.62
N ALA A 114 -3.38 -17.17 -4.53
CA ALA A 114 -3.84 -15.79 -4.37
C ALA A 114 -3.26 -15.19 -3.08
N VAL A 115 -3.39 -15.87 -1.94
CA VAL A 115 -2.81 -15.43 -0.67
C VAL A 115 -1.30 -15.21 -0.79
N LEU A 116 -0.57 -16.14 -1.41
CA LEU A 116 0.87 -16.01 -1.62
C LEU A 116 1.22 -14.77 -2.48
N ILE A 117 0.44 -14.49 -3.52
CA ILE A 117 0.63 -13.31 -4.37
C ILE A 117 0.43 -12.02 -3.57
N PHE A 118 -0.58 -11.97 -2.69
CA PHE A 118 -0.81 -10.82 -1.83
C PHE A 118 0.31 -10.63 -0.80
N ILE A 119 0.80 -11.71 -0.18
CA ILE A 119 1.90 -11.63 0.77
C ILE A 119 3.18 -11.16 0.07
N VAL A 120 3.58 -11.80 -1.04
CA VAL A 120 4.85 -11.51 -1.72
C VAL A 120 4.78 -10.21 -2.52
N GLY A 121 3.73 -10.02 -3.30
CA GLY A 121 3.56 -8.86 -4.18
C GLY A 121 2.99 -7.62 -3.47
N GLY A 122 2.45 -7.78 -2.27
CA GLY A 122 1.90 -6.72 -1.45
C GLY A 122 2.75 -6.47 -0.21
N THR A 123 2.49 -7.22 0.87
CA THR A 123 3.10 -6.99 2.18
C THR A 123 4.62 -6.93 2.13
N LEU A 124 5.29 -7.97 1.63
CA LEU A 124 6.76 -7.99 1.58
C LEU A 124 7.34 -6.90 0.68
N LEU A 125 6.67 -6.56 -0.42
CA LEU A 125 7.14 -5.50 -1.32
C LEU A 125 7.01 -4.12 -0.66
N ILE A 126 5.88 -3.83 -0.01
CA ILE A 126 5.63 -2.58 0.69
C ILE A 126 6.62 -2.42 1.84
N ASP A 127 6.80 -3.47 2.65
CA ASP A 127 7.72 -3.47 3.78
C ASP A 127 9.18 -3.33 3.34
N PHE A 128 9.57 -3.98 2.25
CA PHE A 128 10.91 -3.84 1.68
C PHE A 128 11.19 -2.39 1.27
N CYS A 129 10.27 -1.75 0.53
CA CYS A 129 10.41 -0.34 0.15
C CYS A 129 10.39 0.58 1.39
N GLY A 130 9.54 0.29 2.36
CA GLY A 130 9.43 1.04 3.61
C GLY A 130 10.69 0.92 4.47
N SER A 131 11.26 -0.28 4.60
CA SER A 131 12.47 -0.53 5.38
C SER A 131 13.66 0.27 4.88
N PHE A 132 13.79 0.40 3.56
CA PHE A 132 14.86 1.19 2.96
C PHE A 132 14.76 2.68 3.32
N SER A 133 13.56 3.23 3.23
CA SER A 133 13.31 4.62 3.61
C SER A 133 13.48 4.86 5.11
N MET A 134 12.96 3.96 5.95
CA MET A 134 13.12 4.05 7.41
C MET A 134 14.60 3.99 7.83
N ALA A 135 15.37 3.08 7.26
CA ALA A 135 16.81 2.97 7.55
C ALA A 135 17.56 4.25 7.21
N TYR A 136 17.24 4.86 6.07
CA TYR A 136 17.88 6.12 5.62
C TYR A 136 17.56 7.28 6.56
N TYR A 137 16.29 7.48 6.92
CA TYR A 137 15.86 8.62 7.74
C TYR A 137 16.15 8.45 9.24
N MET A 138 16.20 7.23 9.76
CA MET A 138 16.51 6.97 11.17
C MET A 138 18.00 6.84 11.44
N GLY A 139 18.86 6.91 10.41
CA GLY A 139 20.32 6.77 10.55
C GLY A 139 20.77 5.40 11.09
N ASN A 140 19.90 4.41 11.01
CA ASN A 140 20.15 3.04 11.47
C ASN A 140 20.68 2.16 10.32
N SER A 141 21.33 1.04 10.69
CA SER A 141 21.74 0.08 9.68
C SER A 141 20.49 -0.52 9.00
N TRP A 142 20.58 -0.82 7.71
CA TRP A 142 19.50 -1.43 6.91
C TRP A 142 18.90 -2.67 7.56
N LEU A 143 19.71 -3.49 8.25
CA LEU A 143 19.25 -4.65 9.01
C LEU A 143 18.29 -4.30 10.14
N ASN A 144 18.45 -3.17 10.80
CA ASN A 144 17.54 -2.71 11.85
C ASN A 144 16.22 -2.19 11.25
N GLY A 145 16.27 -1.49 10.11
CA GLY A 145 15.07 -1.11 9.35
C GLY A 145 14.25 -2.35 8.94
N LEU A 146 14.92 -3.37 8.41
CA LEU A 146 14.28 -4.62 8.02
C LEU A 146 13.64 -5.38 9.21
N LYS A 147 14.31 -5.41 10.37
CA LYS A 147 13.74 -6.02 11.59
C LYS A 147 12.50 -5.29 12.08
N MET A 148 12.49 -3.96 11.97
CA MET A 148 11.32 -3.16 12.34
C MET A 148 10.14 -3.43 11.42
N THR A 149 10.36 -3.50 10.09
CA THR A 149 9.28 -3.78 9.14
C THR A 149 8.80 -5.23 9.20
N LEU A 150 9.68 -6.21 9.44
CA LEU A 150 9.28 -7.60 9.62
C LEU A 150 8.34 -7.81 10.82
N ALA A 151 8.36 -6.92 11.81
CA ALA A 151 7.40 -6.94 12.91
C ALA A 151 5.96 -6.60 12.45
N PHE A 152 5.78 -5.95 11.31
CA PHE A 152 4.48 -5.59 10.74
C PHE A 152 3.90 -6.68 9.84
N VAL A 153 4.73 -7.55 9.25
CA VAL A 153 4.30 -8.63 8.34
C VAL A 153 3.13 -9.47 8.88
N PRO A 154 3.08 -9.88 10.16
CA PRO A 154 1.95 -10.63 10.68
C PRO A 154 0.70 -9.78 10.95
N LEU A 155 0.78 -8.46 10.79
CA LEU A 155 -0.29 -7.51 11.11
C LEU A 155 -0.94 -6.91 9.85
N ASP A 156 -0.27 -6.98 8.70
CA ASP A 156 -0.74 -6.57 7.37
C ASP A 156 -1.34 -7.76 6.60
#